data_d85133fc89cb70bcfaf5eef961eac4e5
#
_entry.id   d85133fc89cb70bcfaf5eef961eac4e5
#
_cell.length_a   1.000
_cell.length_b   1.000
_cell.length_c   1.000
_cell.angle_alpha   90.00
_cell.angle_beta   90.00
_cell.angle_gamma   90.00
#
_symmetry.space_group_name_H-M   'P 1'
#
loop_
_entity.id
_entity.type
_entity.pdbx_description
1 polymer ?
#
loop_
_entity_poly.entity_id
_entity_poly.type
_entity_poly.pdbx_seq_one_letter_code
_entity_poly.pdbx_strand_id
1 'polypeptide(L)'
;CMQKTFDQIGMQGMPSFPGMDMMNLGSMGLEPPNEFQERHQVKTKKKKKQEKPALDINKLPAPHVIKGNLDEYVMGQEQAKKVLSVGVYNHYKRVATDTMDEIEIEKSNMLMIGPTGCGKTYLVKTLARLLDVPLAIADATSLTEAGYIGDDIESVISKLLAAADNDVEKAEHGIVFIDEIDKLAKKKNTNQRDVSGEAVQQGLLKLLEGSEVEVPVGANSKNAMVPMVTVNTRNILFICGGAFPDLENIIKERLNKQASIGFYADLKDKYDNDPHILEKVTVDDIRAFGMIPEFIGRLPIIYTLDGLNEDMLVQILKEPKNAILKQYQKLLALDEVKLDYEEDALHAIAAKALEKHTGARGLRAILEEYMLDIMYEIPKDDSIGQVIITREYIEGTGGPRILLRGQEIPLIGMAQ
;
A
#
# COMPACT_ATOMS: atom_id res chain seq x y z
N CYS A 1 12.90 47.69 28.11
CA CYS A 1 13.87 47.72 27.03
C CYS A 1 13.24 47.39 25.64
N MET A 2 12.09 48.01 25.34
CA MET A 2 11.46 47.84 24.00
C MET A 2 10.90 49.16 23.51
N GLN A 3 11.67 50.24 23.64
CA GLN A 3 11.23 51.60 23.26
C GLN A 3 12.33 52.46 22.59
N LYS A 4 13.38 51.80 22.07
CA LYS A 4 14.49 52.49 21.41
C LYS A 4 14.84 52.05 19.99
N THR A 5 13.92 51.41 19.29
CA THR A 5 14.20 50.91 17.94
C THR A 5 13.25 51.49 16.85
N PHE A 6 12.43 52.50 17.18
CA PHE A 6 11.48 53.07 16.23
C PHE A 6 11.92 54.40 15.64
N ASP A 7 13.06 54.96 16.04
CA ASP A 7 13.51 56.31 15.61
C ASP A 7 14.55 56.36 14.48
N GLN A 8 14.70 55.29 13.73
CA GLN A 8 15.72 55.23 12.66
C GLN A 8 15.23 54.75 11.27
N ILE A 9 13.96 54.93 10.94
CA ILE A 9 13.56 54.88 9.54
C ILE A 9 12.75 56.12 9.19
N GLY A 10 13.48 57.12 8.72
CA GLY A 10 12.89 58.31 8.13
C GLY A 10 12.17 57.98 6.83
N MET A 11 10.87 58.21 6.79
CA MET A 11 10.12 58.40 5.55
C MET A 11 9.39 59.74 5.64
N GLN A 12 9.92 60.70 4.90
CA GLN A 12 9.28 61.95 4.59
C GLN A 12 8.10 61.74 3.63
N GLY A 13 6.98 62.40 3.93
CA GLY A 13 6.09 62.95 2.92
C GLY A 13 4.87 62.10 2.55
N MET A 14 3.75 62.31 3.28
CA MET A 14 2.42 62.26 2.67
C MET A 14 1.61 63.49 3.09
N PRO A 15 0.87 64.16 2.14
CA PRO A 15 0.18 65.41 2.38
C PRO A 15 -1.12 65.21 3.19
N SER A 16 -1.33 66.11 4.13
CA SER A 16 -2.53 66.26 4.92
C SER A 16 -3.71 66.72 4.06
N PHE A 17 -4.81 66.05 4.08
CA PHE A 17 -6.11 66.53 3.66
C PHE A 17 -6.84 67.16 4.86
N PRO A 18 -7.35 68.38 4.75
CA PRO A 18 -8.10 69.01 5.82
C PRO A 18 -9.61 68.68 5.72
N GLY A 19 -10.19 68.45 6.88
CA GLY A 19 -11.57 68.73 7.19
C GLY A 19 -12.65 67.77 6.66
N MET A 20 -13.10 66.87 7.51
CA MET A 20 -14.50 66.44 7.53
C MET A 20 -14.96 66.35 8.98
N ASP A 21 -15.75 67.34 9.38
CA ASP A 21 -16.45 67.38 10.64
C ASP A 21 -17.39 66.18 10.81
N MET A 22 -17.42 65.65 12.00
CA MET A 22 -18.43 64.67 12.44
C MET A 22 -19.78 65.42 12.56
N MET A 23 -20.61 65.29 11.54
CA MET A 23 -22.03 65.69 11.67
C MET A 23 -22.83 64.44 12.15
N ASN A 24 -23.41 64.67 13.31
CA ASN A 24 -24.43 63.86 13.96
C ASN A 24 -25.69 63.77 13.06
N LEU A 25 -25.94 62.62 12.44
CA LEU A 25 -27.15 62.28 11.69
C LEU A 25 -28.07 61.37 12.51
N GLY A 26 -28.53 61.89 13.61
CA GLY A 26 -29.69 61.37 14.32
C GLY A 26 -30.91 62.24 14.08
N SER A 27 -31.63 62.08 12.99
CA SER A 27 -33.06 62.37 12.79
C SER A 27 -33.37 62.67 11.31
N MET A 28 -33.50 61.62 10.51
CA MET A 28 -34.38 61.68 9.33
C MET A 28 -34.78 60.19 9.05
N GLY A 29 -36.05 59.92 9.28
CA GLY A 29 -36.66 58.63 8.92
C GLY A 29 -36.70 58.50 7.42
N LEU A 30 -35.84 57.61 6.96
CA LEU A 30 -35.91 57.00 5.63
C LEU A 30 -35.80 55.48 5.85
N GLU A 31 -36.94 54.82 5.64
CA GLU A 31 -36.97 53.37 5.56
C GLU A 31 -35.95 52.88 4.51
N PRO A 32 -35.11 51.91 4.81
CA PRO A 32 -34.24 51.32 3.79
C PRO A 32 -35.09 50.51 2.81
N PRO A 33 -34.83 50.59 1.50
CA PRO A 33 -35.52 49.77 0.53
C PRO A 33 -35.27 48.29 0.80
N ASN A 34 -36.37 47.53 0.80
CA ASN A 34 -36.49 46.10 1.11
C ASN A 34 -35.92 45.19 0.01
N GLU A 35 -34.75 45.50 -0.57
CA GLU A 35 -34.23 44.78 -1.72
C GLU A 35 -32.84 44.15 -1.55
N PHE A 36 -32.29 44.03 -0.33
CA PHE A 36 -31.02 43.36 -0.11
C PHE A 36 -31.06 42.22 0.94
N GLN A 37 -32.13 41.43 0.91
CA GLN A 37 -32.19 40.16 1.67
C GLN A 37 -32.61 38.97 0.80
N GLU A 38 -32.07 38.83 -0.39
CA GLU A 38 -31.90 37.53 -1.00
C GLU A 38 -30.43 37.13 -0.92
N ARG A 39 -29.94 36.93 0.29
CA ARG A 39 -28.85 35.95 0.47
C ARG A 39 -29.38 34.64 -0.09
N HIS A 40 -28.83 34.24 -1.22
CA HIS A 40 -28.94 32.88 -1.71
C HIS A 40 -28.67 31.93 -0.56
N GLN A 41 -29.71 31.54 0.18
CA GLN A 41 -29.74 30.25 0.81
C GLN A 41 -29.63 29.30 -0.36
N VAL A 42 -28.39 28.81 -0.59
CA VAL A 42 -28.19 27.60 -1.31
C VAL A 42 -29.06 26.57 -0.60
N LYS A 43 -30.27 26.39 -1.14
CA LYS A 43 -31.09 25.24 -0.78
C LYS A 43 -30.22 24.03 -1.09
N THR A 44 -29.45 23.60 -0.10
CA THR A 44 -29.01 22.23 -0.05
C THR A 44 -30.27 21.42 -0.21
N LYS A 45 -30.57 21.03 -1.45
CA LYS A 45 -31.50 19.94 -1.68
C LYS A 45 -30.98 18.82 -0.79
N LYS A 46 -31.66 18.59 0.33
CA LYS A 46 -31.59 17.33 1.03
C LYS A 46 -31.92 16.29 -0.05
N LYS A 47 -30.87 15.80 -0.72
CA LYS A 47 -30.96 14.53 -1.43
C LYS A 47 -31.50 13.61 -0.37
N LYS A 48 -32.73 13.07 -0.60
CA LYS A 48 -33.22 11.93 0.16
C LYS A 48 -32.02 11.00 0.21
N LYS A 49 -31.50 10.73 1.43
CA LYS A 49 -30.60 9.63 1.69
C LYS A 49 -31.30 8.43 1.04
N GLN A 50 -30.88 8.04 -0.14
CA GLN A 50 -31.03 6.67 -0.56
C GLN A 50 -30.17 5.94 0.46
N GLU A 51 -30.82 5.24 1.37
CA GLU A 51 -30.18 4.22 2.19
C GLU A 51 -29.47 3.29 1.20
N LYS A 52 -28.20 3.59 0.94
CA LYS A 52 -27.33 2.65 0.26
C LYS A 52 -27.21 1.48 1.22
N PRO A 53 -27.42 0.25 0.76
CA PRO A 53 -27.45 -0.89 1.63
C PRO A 53 -26.15 -0.92 2.43
N ALA A 54 -26.28 -1.03 3.76
CA ALA A 54 -25.22 -1.56 4.61
C ALA A 54 -24.60 -2.75 3.88
N LEU A 55 -23.28 -2.91 3.94
CA LEU A 55 -22.55 -3.99 3.25
C LEU A 55 -23.38 -5.27 3.35
N ASP A 56 -23.87 -5.74 2.21
CA ASP A 56 -24.77 -6.90 2.20
C ASP A 56 -23.92 -8.15 2.46
N ILE A 57 -24.01 -8.70 3.67
CA ILE A 57 -23.28 -9.91 4.08
C ILE A 57 -23.40 -11.03 3.05
N ASN A 58 -24.56 -11.11 2.38
CA ASN A 58 -24.84 -12.15 1.38
C ASN A 58 -23.99 -11.97 0.09
N LYS A 59 -23.44 -10.78 -0.12
CA LYS A 59 -22.54 -10.48 -1.26
C LYS A 59 -21.07 -10.62 -0.91
N LEU A 60 -20.72 -10.77 0.38
CA LEU A 60 -19.34 -10.96 0.81
C LEU A 60 -18.84 -12.35 0.38
N PRO A 61 -17.81 -12.47 -0.49
CA PRO A 61 -17.31 -13.76 -0.90
C PRO A 61 -16.74 -14.53 0.29
N ALA A 62 -17.00 -15.83 0.35
CA ALA A 62 -16.42 -16.68 1.39
C ALA A 62 -14.88 -16.73 1.29
N PRO A 63 -14.15 -17.02 2.38
CA PRO A 63 -12.68 -16.96 2.40
C PRO A 63 -12.00 -17.79 1.30
N HIS A 64 -12.54 -18.97 0.98
CA HIS A 64 -12.00 -19.82 -0.09
C HIS A 64 -12.19 -19.18 -1.49
N VAL A 65 -13.26 -18.41 -1.70
CA VAL A 65 -13.50 -17.68 -2.95
C VAL A 65 -12.55 -16.49 -3.05
N ILE A 66 -12.35 -15.75 -1.94
CA ILE A 66 -11.36 -14.64 -1.88
C ILE A 66 -9.97 -15.19 -2.21
N LYS A 67 -9.57 -16.31 -1.56
CA LYS A 67 -8.29 -16.96 -1.83
C LYS A 67 -8.18 -17.41 -3.29
N GLY A 68 -9.17 -18.09 -3.84
CA GLY A 68 -9.19 -18.53 -5.24
C GLY A 68 -9.04 -17.37 -6.22
N ASN A 69 -9.70 -16.24 -5.96
CA ASN A 69 -9.53 -15.04 -6.76
C ASN A 69 -8.12 -14.43 -6.63
N LEU A 70 -7.49 -14.51 -5.44
CA LEU A 70 -6.10 -14.08 -5.24
C LEU A 70 -5.12 -15.01 -5.98
N ASP A 71 -5.38 -16.32 -6.01
CA ASP A 71 -4.55 -17.32 -6.69
C ASP A 71 -4.41 -17.03 -8.21
N GLU A 72 -5.41 -16.38 -8.82
CA GLU A 72 -5.35 -15.98 -10.22
C GLU A 72 -4.32 -14.88 -10.52
N TYR A 73 -3.91 -14.12 -9.51
CA TYR A 73 -3.00 -12.96 -9.65
C TYR A 73 -1.69 -13.09 -8.88
N VAL A 74 -1.69 -13.82 -7.77
CA VAL A 74 -0.54 -13.94 -6.85
C VAL A 74 -0.10 -15.39 -6.77
N MET A 75 1.11 -15.67 -7.28
CA MET A 75 1.71 -17.00 -7.24
C MET A 75 2.31 -17.29 -5.87
N GLY A 76 2.22 -18.55 -5.45
CA GLY A 76 2.70 -18.99 -4.13
C GLY A 76 1.96 -18.30 -2.97
N GLN A 77 2.64 -18.15 -1.84
CA GLN A 77 2.14 -17.45 -0.65
C GLN A 77 0.84 -18.06 -0.07
N GLU A 78 0.71 -19.39 -0.12
CA GLU A 78 -0.55 -20.10 0.17
C GLU A 78 -1.09 -19.81 1.56
N GLN A 79 -0.21 -19.84 2.58
CA GLN A 79 -0.62 -19.59 3.96
C GLN A 79 -0.99 -18.10 4.17
N ALA A 80 -0.21 -17.19 3.60
CA ALA A 80 -0.49 -15.76 3.68
C ALA A 80 -1.86 -15.40 3.05
N LYS A 81 -2.14 -15.92 1.85
CA LYS A 81 -3.42 -15.74 1.17
C LYS A 81 -4.60 -16.30 1.99
N LYS A 82 -4.41 -17.47 2.61
CA LYS A 82 -5.42 -18.08 3.47
C LYS A 82 -5.73 -17.22 4.69
N VAL A 83 -4.69 -16.80 5.44
CA VAL A 83 -4.86 -15.97 6.64
C VAL A 83 -5.49 -14.61 6.29
N LEU A 84 -4.99 -13.97 5.23
CA LEU A 84 -5.53 -12.70 4.75
C LEU A 84 -7.01 -12.82 4.36
N SER A 85 -7.38 -13.87 3.62
CA SER A 85 -8.77 -14.09 3.19
C SER A 85 -9.72 -14.30 4.37
N VAL A 86 -9.30 -15.06 5.38
CA VAL A 86 -10.11 -15.28 6.60
C VAL A 86 -10.21 -13.99 7.41
N GLY A 87 -9.10 -13.29 7.61
CA GLY A 87 -9.09 -12.05 8.40
C GLY A 87 -9.95 -10.95 7.78
N VAL A 88 -9.87 -10.78 6.47
CA VAL A 88 -10.69 -9.81 5.73
C VAL A 88 -12.18 -10.19 5.76
N TYR A 89 -12.49 -11.45 5.56
CA TYR A 89 -13.87 -11.94 5.68
C TYR A 89 -14.46 -11.66 7.07
N ASN A 90 -13.72 -11.97 8.13
CA ASN A 90 -14.13 -11.72 9.50
C ASN A 90 -14.30 -10.21 9.78
N HIS A 91 -13.38 -9.38 9.25
CA HIS A 91 -13.48 -7.93 9.37
C HIS A 91 -14.80 -7.40 8.77
N TYR A 92 -15.08 -7.71 7.51
CA TYR A 92 -16.30 -7.22 6.85
C TYR A 92 -17.58 -7.84 7.44
N LYS A 93 -17.50 -9.08 7.94
CA LYS A 93 -18.60 -9.69 8.68
C LYS A 93 -18.90 -8.93 9.98
N ARG A 94 -17.85 -8.53 10.72
CA ARG A 94 -17.99 -7.66 11.90
C ARG A 94 -18.66 -6.33 11.54
N VAL A 95 -18.18 -5.67 10.47
CA VAL A 95 -18.71 -4.39 9.99
C VAL A 95 -20.19 -4.50 9.62
N ALA A 96 -20.59 -5.60 8.99
CA ALA A 96 -21.95 -5.81 8.54
C ALA A 96 -22.92 -6.23 9.67
N THR A 97 -22.40 -6.73 10.81
CA THR A 97 -23.19 -7.17 11.96
C THR A 97 -23.14 -6.20 13.14
N ASP A 98 -23.07 -4.91 12.90
CA ASP A 98 -22.89 -3.81 13.90
C ASP A 98 -23.92 -3.82 15.07
N THR A 99 -24.79 -4.79 15.11
CA THR A 99 -25.91 -4.93 16.06
C THR A 99 -25.87 -6.20 16.91
N MET A 100 -24.70 -6.78 17.16
CA MET A 100 -24.62 -7.98 18.00
C MET A 100 -24.81 -7.62 19.47
N ASP A 101 -25.98 -7.94 19.98
CA ASP A 101 -26.58 -7.47 21.22
C ASP A 101 -25.82 -7.86 22.51
N GLU A 102 -24.94 -8.85 22.51
CA GLU A 102 -24.27 -9.33 23.73
C GLU A 102 -22.75 -9.52 23.62
N ILE A 103 -22.19 -9.62 22.40
CA ILE A 103 -20.76 -9.89 22.20
C ILE A 103 -20.19 -8.90 21.20
N GLU A 104 -19.32 -8.00 21.68
CA GLU A 104 -18.57 -7.10 20.82
C GLU A 104 -17.39 -7.85 20.16
N ILE A 105 -17.37 -7.87 18.83
CA ILE A 105 -16.25 -8.43 18.05
C ILE A 105 -15.18 -7.35 17.92
N GLU A 106 -14.02 -7.60 18.49
CA GLU A 106 -12.90 -6.67 18.42
C GLU A 106 -12.36 -6.50 17.00
N LYS A 107 -11.77 -5.32 16.75
CA LYS A 107 -11.11 -5.00 15.50
C LYS A 107 -9.85 -5.84 15.32
N SER A 108 -9.73 -6.53 14.18
CA SER A 108 -8.61 -7.43 13.89
C SER A 108 -7.75 -6.86 12.76
N ASN A 109 -6.85 -5.91 13.11
CA ASN A 109 -5.84 -5.44 12.18
C ASN A 109 -4.74 -6.49 11.98
N MET A 110 -3.94 -6.35 10.92
CA MET A 110 -3.02 -7.38 10.49
C MET A 110 -1.59 -6.88 10.40
N LEU A 111 -0.64 -7.74 10.74
CA LEU A 111 0.79 -7.53 10.49
C LEU A 111 1.29 -8.57 9.48
N MET A 112 1.83 -8.09 8.39
CA MET A 112 2.39 -8.85 7.28
C MET A 112 3.92 -8.74 7.30
N ILE A 113 4.61 -9.84 7.50
CA ILE A 113 6.07 -9.90 7.57
C ILE A 113 6.58 -10.66 6.34
N GLY A 114 7.61 -10.15 5.68
CA GLY A 114 8.22 -10.86 4.56
C GLY A 114 9.26 -10.03 3.83
N PRO A 115 10.20 -10.65 3.14
CA PRO A 115 11.34 -9.97 2.52
C PRO A 115 10.90 -8.91 1.50
N THR A 116 11.82 -8.02 1.15
CA THR A 116 11.57 -7.00 0.13
C THR A 116 11.35 -7.69 -1.22
N GLY A 117 10.36 -7.20 -1.98
CA GLY A 117 10.06 -7.75 -3.31
C GLY A 117 9.23 -9.05 -3.33
N CYS A 118 8.80 -9.60 -2.17
CA CYS A 118 7.95 -10.79 -2.11
C CYS A 118 6.48 -10.56 -2.47
N GLY A 119 6.07 -9.32 -2.75
CA GLY A 119 4.72 -9.02 -3.22
C GLY A 119 3.74 -8.48 -2.19
N LYS A 120 4.16 -8.06 -0.98
CA LYS A 120 3.28 -7.52 0.09
C LYS A 120 2.27 -6.50 -0.41
N THR A 121 2.76 -5.41 -0.96
CA THR A 121 1.93 -4.31 -1.48
C THR A 121 1.03 -4.76 -2.63
N TYR A 122 1.52 -5.66 -3.50
CA TYR A 122 0.76 -6.19 -4.62
C TYR A 122 -0.42 -7.07 -4.16
N LEU A 123 -0.20 -7.89 -3.14
CA LEU A 123 -1.23 -8.74 -2.53
C LEU A 123 -2.40 -7.90 -1.99
N VAL A 124 -2.09 -6.82 -1.24
CA VAL A 124 -3.13 -5.94 -0.69
C VAL A 124 -3.84 -5.13 -1.77
N LYS A 125 -3.11 -4.63 -2.79
CA LYS A 125 -3.72 -3.96 -3.96
C LYS A 125 -4.68 -4.87 -4.71
N THR A 126 -4.29 -6.12 -4.92
CA THR A 126 -5.12 -7.11 -5.60
C THR A 126 -6.37 -7.43 -4.78
N LEU A 127 -6.21 -7.62 -3.47
CA LEU A 127 -7.33 -7.85 -2.56
C LEU A 127 -8.34 -6.70 -2.59
N ALA A 128 -7.90 -5.46 -2.40
CA ALA A 128 -8.78 -4.28 -2.39
C ALA A 128 -9.56 -4.14 -3.71
N ARG A 129 -8.89 -4.39 -4.83
CA ARG A 129 -9.53 -4.39 -6.15
C ARG A 129 -10.57 -5.49 -6.30
N LEU A 130 -10.30 -6.71 -5.80
CA LEU A 130 -11.22 -7.85 -5.87
C LEU A 130 -12.47 -7.66 -5.00
N LEU A 131 -12.33 -6.90 -3.91
CA LEU A 131 -13.42 -6.57 -2.99
C LEU A 131 -14.14 -5.28 -3.36
N ASP A 132 -13.64 -4.54 -4.34
CA ASP A 132 -14.14 -3.22 -4.76
C ASP A 132 -14.24 -2.22 -3.61
N VAL A 133 -13.17 -2.15 -2.79
CA VAL A 133 -13.07 -1.24 -1.64
C VAL A 133 -11.95 -0.22 -1.82
N PRO A 134 -12.10 1.01 -1.28
CA PRO A 134 -11.05 2.01 -1.32
C PRO A 134 -9.79 1.52 -0.60
N LEU A 135 -8.63 1.84 -1.16
CA LEU A 135 -7.33 1.49 -0.60
C LEU A 135 -6.44 2.73 -0.49
N ALA A 136 -5.95 3.01 0.69
CA ALA A 136 -4.83 3.93 0.90
C ALA A 136 -3.55 3.16 1.18
N ILE A 137 -2.45 3.62 0.59
CA ILE A 137 -1.11 3.10 0.85
C ILE A 137 -0.26 4.22 1.41
N ALA A 138 0.36 3.98 2.55
CA ALA A 138 1.29 4.88 3.19
C ALA A 138 2.61 4.17 3.46
N ASP A 139 3.69 4.92 3.41
CA ASP A 139 5.01 4.48 3.83
C ASP A 139 5.23 4.98 5.26
N ALA A 140 5.52 4.06 6.18
CA ALA A 140 5.71 4.40 7.59
C ALA A 140 6.87 5.37 7.80
N THR A 141 7.88 5.37 6.92
CA THR A 141 9.04 6.27 7.01
C THR A 141 8.71 7.71 6.68
N SER A 142 7.63 7.95 5.93
CA SER A 142 7.15 9.29 5.60
C SER A 142 6.27 9.90 6.69
N LEU A 143 5.78 9.09 7.63
CA LEU A 143 4.87 9.52 8.68
C LEU A 143 5.63 10.16 9.84
N THR A 144 5.11 11.28 10.33
CA THR A 144 5.65 12.00 11.47
C THR A 144 4.55 12.36 12.47
N GLU A 145 4.93 12.62 13.71
CA GLU A 145 4.02 13.19 14.68
C GLU A 145 3.66 14.64 14.29
N ALA A 146 2.43 15.06 14.59
CA ALA A 146 1.92 16.38 14.24
C ALA A 146 2.86 17.52 14.67
N GLY A 147 3.25 18.36 13.72
CA GLY A 147 4.13 19.51 13.94
C GLY A 147 5.59 19.34 13.50
N TYR A 148 5.98 18.17 12.99
CA TYR A 148 7.29 17.94 12.38
C TYR A 148 7.19 17.93 10.84
N ILE A 149 8.35 18.02 10.17
CA ILE A 149 8.42 17.97 8.70
C ILE A 149 8.16 16.52 8.25
N GLY A 150 7.06 16.30 7.57
CA GLY A 150 6.62 15.00 7.05
C GLY A 150 5.10 14.95 6.88
N ASP A 151 4.58 13.80 6.49
CA ASP A 151 3.15 13.55 6.42
C ASP A 151 2.61 13.28 7.83
N ASP A 152 1.62 14.04 8.27
CA ASP A 152 0.92 13.72 9.52
C ASP A 152 0.29 12.32 9.44
N ILE A 153 0.26 11.60 10.57
CA ILE A 153 -0.35 10.26 10.65
C ILE A 153 -1.79 10.26 10.12
N GLU A 154 -2.52 11.35 10.35
CA GLU A 154 -3.89 11.51 9.86
C GLU A 154 -3.98 11.69 8.34
N SER A 155 -2.88 12.06 7.66
CA SER A 155 -2.81 12.15 6.19
C SER A 155 -3.14 10.84 5.49
N VAL A 156 -2.91 9.71 6.18
CA VAL A 156 -3.27 8.37 5.68
C VAL A 156 -4.77 8.25 5.45
N ILE A 157 -5.57 8.84 6.35
CA ILE A 157 -7.04 8.85 6.22
C ILE A 157 -7.48 9.82 5.11
N SER A 158 -6.77 10.95 4.93
CA SER A 158 -7.02 11.85 3.79
C SER A 158 -6.77 11.14 2.44
N LYS A 159 -5.70 10.33 2.35
CA LYS A 159 -5.42 9.49 1.16
C LYS A 159 -6.53 8.47 0.92
N LEU A 160 -7.08 7.86 2.00
CA LEU A 160 -8.20 6.93 1.89
C LEU A 160 -9.49 7.62 1.45
N LEU A 161 -9.78 8.79 1.98
CA LEU A 161 -10.94 9.60 1.60
C LEU A 161 -10.86 10.00 0.12
N ALA A 162 -9.67 10.40 -0.36
CA ALA A 162 -9.45 10.68 -1.78
C ALA A 162 -9.64 9.44 -2.65
N ALA A 163 -9.17 8.27 -2.22
CA ALA A 163 -9.37 6.99 -2.92
C ALA A 163 -10.85 6.54 -2.94
N ALA A 164 -11.65 7.06 -2.01
CA ALA A 164 -13.11 6.86 -1.93
C ALA A 164 -13.92 7.92 -2.69
N ASP A 165 -13.31 8.72 -3.56
CA ASP A 165 -13.95 9.85 -4.26
C ASP A 165 -14.56 10.90 -3.30
N ASN A 166 -13.94 11.09 -2.13
CA ASN A 166 -14.41 11.94 -1.03
C ASN A 166 -15.78 11.52 -0.44
N ASP A 167 -16.15 10.27 -0.59
CA ASP A 167 -17.32 9.66 0.05
C ASP A 167 -16.88 9.08 1.41
N VAL A 168 -17.31 9.71 2.50
CA VAL A 168 -16.94 9.32 3.87
C VAL A 168 -17.44 7.89 4.19
N GLU A 169 -18.67 7.54 3.81
CA GLU A 169 -19.24 6.21 4.08
C GLU A 169 -18.40 5.12 3.39
N LYS A 170 -17.95 5.35 2.16
CA LYS A 170 -17.04 4.42 1.47
C LYS A 170 -15.67 4.35 2.12
N ALA A 171 -15.11 5.50 2.52
CA ALA A 171 -13.80 5.57 3.16
C ALA A 171 -13.78 4.78 4.48
N GLU A 172 -14.84 4.88 5.28
CA GLU A 172 -14.97 4.16 6.55
C GLU A 172 -15.01 2.62 6.41
N HIS A 173 -15.25 2.11 5.20
CA HIS A 173 -15.20 0.68 4.88
C HIS A 173 -13.97 0.28 4.04
N GLY A 174 -13.01 1.16 3.94
CA GLY A 174 -11.79 0.96 3.15
C GLY A 174 -10.71 0.16 3.86
N ILE A 175 -9.62 -0.02 3.14
CA ILE A 175 -8.39 -0.66 3.62
C ILE A 175 -7.27 0.37 3.65
N VAL A 176 -6.51 0.40 4.73
CA VAL A 176 -5.25 1.16 4.85
C VAL A 176 -4.11 0.16 4.91
N PHE A 177 -3.16 0.29 4.01
CA PHE A 177 -1.90 -0.45 4.03
C PHE A 177 -0.74 0.47 4.39
N ILE A 178 -0.07 0.17 5.51
CA ILE A 178 1.10 0.91 5.98
C ILE A 178 2.32 0.02 5.71
N ASP A 179 3.11 0.39 4.70
CA ASP A 179 4.33 -0.35 4.34
C ASP A 179 5.53 0.12 5.17
N GLU A 180 6.58 -0.69 5.21
CA GLU A 180 7.86 -0.40 5.89
C GLU A 180 7.72 -0.13 7.41
N ILE A 181 6.73 -0.76 8.08
CA ILE A 181 6.45 -0.55 9.50
C ILE A 181 7.64 -0.92 10.40
N ASP A 182 8.50 -1.85 9.96
CA ASP A 182 9.72 -2.27 10.64
C ASP A 182 10.74 -1.13 10.81
N LYS A 183 10.67 -0.09 9.98
CA LYS A 183 11.55 1.09 10.07
C LYS A 183 11.23 1.97 11.28
N LEU A 184 10.05 1.83 11.86
CA LEU A 184 9.65 2.50 13.09
C LEU A 184 10.18 1.79 14.35
N ALA A 185 10.82 0.63 14.23
CA ALA A 185 11.36 -0.10 15.35
C ALA A 185 12.50 0.66 16.03
N LYS A 186 12.53 0.65 17.37
CA LYS A 186 13.56 1.31 18.16
C LYS A 186 14.92 0.66 17.94
N LYS A 187 15.90 1.43 17.49
CA LYS A 187 17.28 0.96 17.32
C LYS A 187 17.96 0.76 18.69
N LYS A 188 18.57 -0.41 18.90
CA LYS A 188 19.17 -0.84 20.17
C LYS A 188 20.30 0.07 20.71
N ASN A 189 20.85 0.99 19.91
CA ASN A 189 22.09 1.74 20.23
C ASN A 189 21.94 3.27 20.33
N THR A 190 20.74 3.82 20.42
CA THR A 190 20.58 5.27 20.57
C THR A 190 20.16 5.61 22.00
N ASN A 191 21.07 6.21 22.78
CA ASN A 191 20.78 6.87 24.07
C ASN A 191 19.97 8.17 23.91
N GLN A 192 19.60 8.55 22.70
CA GLN A 192 18.72 9.68 22.41
C GLN A 192 17.29 9.18 22.28
N ARG A 193 16.35 9.94 22.83
CA ARG A 193 14.91 9.75 22.64
C ARG A 193 14.66 9.65 21.15
N ASP A 194 14.29 8.46 20.65
CA ASP A 194 13.94 8.25 19.25
C ASP A 194 12.55 8.86 19.02
N VAL A 195 12.57 10.17 18.74
CA VAL A 195 11.37 11.00 18.59
C VAL A 195 10.58 10.62 17.34
N SER A 196 11.19 9.89 16.40
CA SER A 196 10.56 9.58 15.12
C SER A 196 9.83 8.23 15.08
N GLY A 197 10.44 7.16 15.61
CA GLY A 197 9.87 5.81 15.47
C GLY A 197 8.81 5.47 16.51
N GLU A 198 9.13 5.63 17.81
CA GLU A 198 8.21 5.29 18.90
C GLU A 198 6.99 6.23 18.94
N ALA A 199 7.20 7.53 18.69
CA ALA A 199 6.12 8.51 18.65
C ALA A 199 5.12 8.24 17.53
N VAL A 200 5.60 7.84 16.33
CA VAL A 200 4.73 7.45 15.22
C VAL A 200 3.96 6.17 15.53
N GLN A 201 4.61 5.15 16.16
CA GLN A 201 3.89 3.96 16.60
C GLN A 201 2.77 4.31 17.58
N GLN A 202 3.02 5.18 18.56
CA GLN A 202 2.01 5.65 19.52
C GLN A 202 0.88 6.45 18.84
N GLY A 203 1.22 7.31 17.89
CA GLY A 203 0.23 8.07 17.13
C GLY A 203 -0.69 7.18 16.28
N LEU A 204 -0.14 6.12 15.69
CA LEU A 204 -0.91 5.14 14.93
C LEU A 204 -1.90 4.34 15.79
N LEU A 205 -1.66 4.19 17.10
CA LEU A 205 -2.56 3.45 18.00
C LEU A 205 -3.99 3.97 17.92
N LYS A 206 -4.17 5.30 17.91
CA LYS A 206 -5.51 5.92 17.84
C LYS A 206 -6.29 5.46 16.59
N LEU A 207 -5.60 5.39 15.45
CA LEU A 207 -6.21 4.95 14.20
C LEU A 207 -6.53 3.44 14.23
N LEU A 208 -5.62 2.65 14.79
CA LEU A 208 -5.76 1.19 14.87
C LEU A 208 -6.90 0.79 15.83
N GLU A 209 -7.08 1.52 16.92
CA GLU A 209 -8.16 1.28 17.90
C GLU A 209 -9.53 1.67 17.37
N GLY A 210 -9.60 2.72 16.59
CA GLY A 210 -10.84 3.30 16.08
C GLY A 210 -11.14 4.63 16.76
N SER A 211 -10.98 5.71 16.02
CA SER A 211 -11.22 7.07 16.47
C SER A 211 -11.86 7.90 15.35
N GLU A 212 -12.47 9.01 15.74
CA GLU A 212 -12.91 10.04 14.81
C GLU A 212 -11.73 10.94 14.48
N VAL A 213 -11.49 11.14 13.18
CA VAL A 213 -10.36 11.91 12.67
C VAL A 213 -10.89 12.98 11.72
N GLU A 214 -10.51 14.24 11.95
CA GLU A 214 -10.84 15.32 11.05
C GLU A 214 -9.79 15.43 9.94
N VAL A 215 -10.24 15.30 8.71
CA VAL A 215 -9.37 15.33 7.53
C VAL A 215 -9.87 16.35 6.48
N PRO A 216 -8.95 16.97 5.73
CA PRO A 216 -9.31 17.90 4.68
C PRO A 216 -9.88 17.17 3.46
N VAL A 217 -10.91 17.73 2.84
CA VAL A 217 -11.52 17.20 1.61
C VAL A 217 -10.76 17.71 0.40
N GLY A 218 -10.19 16.77 -0.38
CA GLY A 218 -9.50 17.13 -1.64
C GLY A 218 -8.10 17.75 -1.46
N ALA A 219 -7.51 17.69 -0.26
CA ALA A 219 -6.16 18.14 0.01
C ALA A 219 -5.42 17.18 0.94
N ASN A 220 -4.08 17.14 0.82
CA ASN A 220 -3.24 16.27 1.64
C ASN A 220 -2.75 16.95 2.93
N SER A 221 -3.04 18.24 3.13
CA SER A 221 -2.61 18.99 4.32
C SER A 221 -3.74 19.83 4.89
N LYS A 222 -3.74 20.01 6.21
CA LYS A 222 -4.70 20.86 6.96
C LYS A 222 -4.46 22.34 6.65
N ASN A 223 -4.89 22.80 5.49
CA ASN A 223 -4.89 24.23 5.16
C ASN A 223 -6.20 24.85 5.64
N ALA A 224 -6.13 26.02 6.28
CA ALA A 224 -7.27 26.70 6.93
C ALA A 224 -8.45 27.07 6.00
N MET A 225 -8.30 26.88 4.68
CA MET A 225 -9.33 27.20 3.68
C MET A 225 -10.01 25.97 3.07
N VAL A 226 -9.68 24.77 3.49
CA VAL A 226 -10.24 23.52 2.93
C VAL A 226 -11.32 23.00 3.88
N PRO A 227 -12.50 22.57 3.38
CA PRO A 227 -13.52 21.95 4.22
C PRO A 227 -12.96 20.71 4.91
N MET A 228 -13.21 20.58 6.21
CA MET A 228 -12.85 19.41 7.01
C MET A 228 -14.06 18.50 7.14
N VAL A 229 -13.82 17.20 7.11
CA VAL A 229 -14.81 16.16 7.40
C VAL A 229 -14.28 15.20 8.44
N THR A 230 -15.17 14.66 9.25
CA THR A 230 -14.84 13.65 10.24
C THR A 230 -15.01 12.27 9.62
N VAL A 231 -13.99 11.43 9.76
CA VAL A 231 -13.98 10.02 9.32
C VAL A 231 -13.76 9.14 10.54
N ASN A 232 -14.62 8.15 10.74
CA ASN A 232 -14.48 7.19 11.83
C ASN A 232 -13.64 5.98 11.37
N THR A 233 -12.52 5.73 12.05
CA THR A 233 -11.61 4.66 11.65
C THR A 233 -12.00 3.29 12.21
N ARG A 234 -13.06 3.16 12.99
CA ARG A 234 -13.50 1.91 13.64
C ARG A 234 -13.72 0.76 12.64
N ASN A 235 -14.24 1.06 11.46
CA ASN A 235 -14.56 0.07 10.43
C ASN A 235 -13.54 0.02 9.29
N ILE A 236 -12.47 0.81 9.36
CA ILE A 236 -11.34 0.74 8.43
C ILE A 236 -10.45 -0.44 8.81
N LEU A 237 -10.09 -1.27 7.83
CA LEU A 237 -9.13 -2.35 8.03
C LEU A 237 -7.70 -1.82 7.86
N PHE A 238 -6.87 -1.98 8.88
CA PHE A 238 -5.45 -1.66 8.79
C PHE A 238 -4.63 -2.93 8.60
N ILE A 239 -3.75 -2.91 7.61
CA ILE A 239 -2.76 -3.94 7.33
C ILE A 239 -1.40 -3.26 7.37
N CYS A 240 -0.53 -3.65 8.29
CA CYS A 240 0.83 -3.15 8.38
C CYS A 240 1.77 -4.16 7.72
N GLY A 241 2.68 -3.71 6.86
CA GLY A 241 3.67 -4.54 6.18
C GLY A 241 5.10 -4.13 6.53
N GLY A 242 5.99 -5.10 6.71
CA GLY A 242 7.41 -4.83 6.93
C GLY A 242 8.31 -5.97 6.47
N ALA A 243 9.56 -5.64 6.21
CA ALA A 243 10.57 -6.65 5.85
C ALA A 243 11.20 -7.31 7.09
N PHE A 244 11.32 -6.58 8.20
CA PHE A 244 11.91 -7.05 9.43
C PHE A 244 13.27 -7.72 9.24
N PRO A 245 14.27 -7.02 8.70
CA PRO A 245 15.60 -7.57 8.52
C PRO A 245 16.14 -8.06 9.87
N ASP A 246 16.89 -9.17 9.88
CA ASP A 246 17.43 -9.81 11.08
C ASP A 246 16.40 -10.44 12.06
N LEU A 247 15.09 -10.38 11.78
CA LEU A 247 14.10 -11.06 12.62
C LEU A 247 14.33 -12.57 12.64
N GLU A 248 14.79 -13.15 11.52
CA GLU A 248 15.19 -14.56 11.44
C GLU A 248 16.24 -14.92 12.49
N ASN A 249 17.25 -14.05 12.71
CA ASN A 249 18.29 -14.27 13.69
C ASN A 249 17.71 -14.26 15.13
N ILE A 250 16.77 -13.37 15.41
CA ILE A 250 16.08 -13.30 16.72
C ILE A 250 15.30 -14.60 16.97
N ILE A 251 14.58 -15.10 15.96
CA ILE A 251 13.83 -16.36 16.06
C ILE A 251 14.78 -17.52 16.29
N LYS A 252 15.87 -17.61 15.51
CA LYS A 252 16.90 -18.65 15.66
C LYS A 252 17.52 -18.63 17.07
N GLU A 253 17.88 -17.47 17.58
CA GLU A 253 18.40 -17.33 18.96
C GLU A 253 17.41 -17.85 20.01
N ARG A 254 16.11 -17.50 19.88
CA ARG A 254 15.07 -17.97 20.80
C ARG A 254 14.94 -19.49 20.75
N LEU A 255 14.85 -20.07 19.55
CA LEU A 255 14.69 -21.51 19.37
C LEU A 255 15.91 -22.29 19.87
N ASN A 256 17.13 -21.77 19.63
CA ASN A 256 18.36 -22.36 20.10
C ASN A 256 18.48 -22.29 21.63
N LYS A 257 18.05 -21.19 22.27
CA LYS A 257 18.01 -21.08 23.74
C LYS A 257 17.02 -22.08 24.35
N GLN A 258 15.86 -22.29 23.74
CA GLN A 258 14.89 -23.28 24.20
C GLN A 258 15.41 -24.72 24.03
N ALA A 259 16.14 -25.00 22.95
CA ALA A 259 16.75 -26.31 22.71
C ALA A 259 17.92 -26.61 23.66
N SER A 260 18.68 -25.62 24.11
CA SER A 260 19.82 -25.80 25.01
C SER A 260 19.41 -26.14 26.46
N ILE A 261 18.18 -25.92 26.85
CA ILE A 261 17.60 -26.31 28.16
C ILE A 261 17.22 -27.80 28.17
N GLY A 262 17.05 -28.42 26.98
CA GLY A 262 16.84 -29.85 26.80
C GLY A 262 18.12 -30.54 26.32
N PHE A 263 18.32 -31.81 26.67
CA PHE A 263 19.51 -32.68 26.44
C PHE A 263 19.93 -32.86 24.97
N TYR A 264 19.60 -31.98 24.04
CA TYR A 264 19.84 -32.09 22.59
C TYR A 264 20.82 -31.02 22.10
N ALA A 265 22.11 -31.22 22.34
CA ALA A 265 23.18 -30.34 21.84
C ALA A 265 23.33 -30.35 20.30
N ASP A 266 22.74 -31.35 19.61
CA ASP A 266 22.84 -31.48 18.14
C ASP A 266 21.83 -30.67 17.34
N LEU A 267 21.03 -29.84 17.97
CA LEU A 267 19.95 -29.09 17.30
C LEU A 267 20.35 -27.70 16.82
N LYS A 268 21.59 -27.23 17.06
CA LYS A 268 22.04 -25.89 16.63
C LYS A 268 21.96 -25.71 15.11
N ASP A 269 22.25 -26.74 14.35
CA ASP A 269 22.27 -26.67 12.87
C ASP A 269 20.88 -26.82 12.24
N LYS A 270 19.87 -27.26 13.00
CA LYS A 270 18.54 -27.59 12.47
C LYS A 270 17.77 -26.37 11.96
N TYR A 271 18.00 -25.20 12.56
CA TYR A 271 17.26 -23.99 12.21
C TYR A 271 18.06 -23.02 11.33
N ASP A 272 19.35 -23.29 11.08
CA ASP A 272 20.20 -22.37 10.34
C ASP A 272 19.82 -22.27 8.86
N ASN A 273 19.29 -23.35 8.29
CA ASN A 273 18.87 -23.43 6.89
C ASN A 273 17.36 -23.68 6.73
N ASP A 274 16.53 -23.32 7.70
CA ASP A 274 15.08 -23.47 7.60
C ASP A 274 14.48 -22.34 6.75
N PRO A 275 14.00 -22.60 5.52
CA PRO A 275 13.45 -21.58 4.64
C PRO A 275 12.14 -20.99 5.18
N HIS A 276 11.46 -21.66 6.11
CA HIS A 276 10.22 -21.26 6.73
C HIS A 276 10.41 -20.75 8.17
N ILE A 277 11.61 -20.27 8.51
CA ILE A 277 11.92 -19.81 9.87
C ILE A 277 11.00 -18.64 10.32
N LEU A 278 10.61 -17.75 9.40
CA LEU A 278 9.71 -16.64 9.66
C LEU A 278 8.31 -17.10 10.12
N GLU A 279 7.83 -18.27 9.67
CA GLU A 279 6.54 -18.81 10.13
C GLU A 279 6.49 -19.06 11.64
N LYS A 280 7.66 -19.23 12.27
CA LYS A 280 7.81 -19.46 13.72
C LYS A 280 7.86 -18.16 14.53
N VAL A 281 7.58 -17.02 13.90
CA VAL A 281 7.57 -15.71 14.56
C VAL A 281 6.56 -15.67 15.71
N THR A 282 6.97 -15.06 16.80
CA THR A 282 6.12 -14.79 17.97
C THR A 282 6.05 -13.30 18.26
N VAL A 283 5.07 -12.88 19.05
CA VAL A 283 4.95 -11.50 19.53
C VAL A 283 6.23 -11.04 20.24
N ASP A 284 6.87 -11.93 21.01
CA ASP A 284 8.10 -11.63 21.73
C ASP A 284 9.29 -11.38 20.79
N ASP A 285 9.36 -12.05 19.65
CA ASP A 285 10.39 -11.81 18.63
C ASP A 285 10.25 -10.40 18.04
N ILE A 286 9.01 -9.97 17.75
CA ILE A 286 8.71 -8.65 17.20
C ILE A 286 9.00 -7.55 18.24
N ARG A 287 8.74 -7.82 19.53
CA ARG A 287 9.14 -6.93 20.64
C ARG A 287 10.67 -6.85 20.76
N ALA A 288 11.35 -7.98 20.66
CA ALA A 288 12.82 -8.03 20.69
C ALA A 288 13.45 -7.30 19.50
N PHE A 289 12.75 -7.26 18.36
CA PHE A 289 13.15 -6.48 17.19
C PHE A 289 13.08 -4.96 17.44
N GLY A 290 12.17 -4.49 18.32
CA GLY A 290 12.08 -3.08 18.71
C GLY A 290 10.71 -2.43 18.52
N MET A 291 9.67 -3.21 18.23
CA MET A 291 8.29 -2.68 18.18
C MET A 291 7.71 -2.56 19.59
N ILE A 292 6.89 -1.53 19.85
CA ILE A 292 6.27 -1.35 21.16
C ILE A 292 5.14 -2.36 21.38
N PRO A 293 5.00 -2.89 22.61
CA PRO A 293 4.02 -3.92 22.93
C PRO A 293 2.58 -3.53 22.61
N GLU A 294 2.23 -2.27 22.89
CA GLU A 294 0.90 -1.71 22.66
C GLU A 294 0.54 -1.75 21.18
N PHE A 295 1.49 -1.41 20.31
CA PHE A 295 1.29 -1.44 18.86
C PHE A 295 1.08 -2.85 18.34
N ILE A 296 1.90 -3.81 18.77
CA ILE A 296 1.75 -5.21 18.38
C ILE A 296 0.41 -5.76 18.88
N GLY A 297 -0.02 -5.38 20.10
CA GLY A 297 -1.31 -5.77 20.67
C GLY A 297 -2.51 -5.35 19.82
N ARG A 298 -2.37 -4.31 18.98
CA ARG A 298 -3.42 -3.86 18.04
C ARG A 298 -3.33 -4.51 16.65
N LEU A 299 -2.37 -5.41 16.44
CA LEU A 299 -2.16 -6.20 15.23
C LEU A 299 -2.22 -7.71 15.54
N PRO A 300 -3.37 -8.22 16.01
CA PRO A 300 -3.47 -9.60 16.52
C PRO A 300 -3.26 -10.67 15.45
N ILE A 301 -3.46 -10.35 14.18
CA ILE A 301 -3.27 -11.30 13.08
C ILE A 301 -1.88 -11.07 12.48
N ILE A 302 -0.93 -11.93 12.81
CA ILE A 302 0.44 -11.91 12.29
C ILE A 302 0.59 -13.05 11.29
N TYR A 303 1.11 -12.75 10.09
CA TYR A 303 1.41 -13.75 9.09
C TYR A 303 2.61 -13.36 8.24
N THR A 304 3.23 -14.35 7.64
CA THR A 304 4.49 -14.20 6.91
C THR A 304 4.31 -14.52 5.43
N LEU A 305 5.13 -13.88 4.62
CA LEU A 305 5.32 -14.21 3.21
C LEU A 305 6.70 -14.78 3.02
N ASP A 306 6.77 -15.82 2.21
CA ASP A 306 8.03 -16.48 1.85
C ASP A 306 8.85 -15.63 0.88
N GLY A 307 10.17 -15.81 0.91
CA GLY A 307 11.05 -15.32 -0.13
C GLY A 307 10.73 -15.98 -1.48
N LEU A 308 10.96 -15.25 -2.56
CA LEU A 308 10.75 -15.77 -3.90
C LEU A 308 12.00 -16.51 -4.36
N ASN A 309 11.83 -17.76 -4.80
CA ASN A 309 12.87 -18.53 -5.49
C ASN A 309 12.76 -18.34 -7.01
N GLU A 310 13.71 -18.91 -7.75
CA GLU A 310 13.78 -18.78 -9.21
C GLU A 310 12.51 -19.32 -9.89
N ASP A 311 12.05 -20.50 -9.50
CA ASP A 311 10.85 -21.12 -10.06
C ASP A 311 9.59 -20.26 -9.84
N MET A 312 9.44 -19.70 -8.64
CA MET A 312 8.35 -18.77 -8.33
C MET A 312 8.42 -17.49 -9.19
N LEU A 313 9.62 -16.98 -9.46
CA LEU A 313 9.79 -15.80 -10.32
C LEU A 313 9.41 -16.13 -11.78
N VAL A 314 9.76 -17.33 -12.28
CA VAL A 314 9.31 -17.81 -13.59
C VAL A 314 7.79 -17.93 -13.64
N GLN A 315 7.16 -18.49 -12.62
CA GLN A 315 5.70 -18.54 -12.52
C GLN A 315 5.06 -17.15 -12.52
N ILE A 316 5.63 -16.20 -11.75
CA ILE A 316 5.15 -14.80 -11.70
C ILE A 316 5.21 -14.13 -13.08
N LEU A 317 6.21 -14.45 -13.88
CA LEU A 317 6.33 -13.94 -15.25
C LEU A 317 5.20 -14.43 -16.17
N LYS A 318 4.75 -15.67 -16.01
CA LYS A 318 3.99 -16.45 -16.99
C LYS A 318 2.53 -16.68 -16.59
N GLU A 319 2.26 -17.08 -15.33
CA GLU A 319 0.97 -17.64 -14.94
C GLU A 319 -0.12 -16.60 -14.60
N PRO A 320 0.14 -15.53 -13.82
CA PRO A 320 -0.91 -14.61 -13.39
C PRO A 320 -1.76 -14.10 -14.54
N LYS A 321 -3.04 -13.80 -14.27
CA LYS A 321 -3.91 -13.15 -15.27
C LYS A 321 -3.29 -11.87 -15.86
N ASN A 322 -2.58 -11.10 -15.01
CA ASN A 322 -1.88 -9.88 -15.42
C ASN A 322 -0.36 -10.10 -15.51
N ALA A 323 0.09 -11.30 -15.87
CA ALA A 323 1.51 -11.60 -16.02
C ALA A 323 2.19 -10.59 -16.97
N ILE A 324 3.41 -10.20 -16.66
CA ILE A 324 4.14 -9.19 -17.43
C ILE A 324 4.32 -9.65 -18.89
N LEU A 325 4.62 -10.93 -19.10
CA LEU A 325 4.75 -11.51 -20.44
C LEU A 325 3.47 -11.38 -21.24
N LYS A 326 2.31 -11.67 -20.63
CA LYS A 326 1.01 -11.53 -21.28
C LYS A 326 0.70 -10.09 -21.69
N GLN A 327 1.21 -9.10 -20.94
CA GLN A 327 1.06 -7.70 -21.30
C GLN A 327 1.85 -7.38 -22.58
N TYR A 328 3.12 -7.81 -22.70
CA TYR A 328 3.92 -7.62 -23.89
C TYR A 328 3.39 -8.42 -25.09
N GLN A 329 2.94 -9.65 -24.85
CA GLN A 329 2.27 -10.46 -25.89
C GLN A 329 1.07 -9.72 -26.46
N LYS A 330 0.26 -9.09 -25.60
CA LYS A 330 -0.91 -8.33 -26.03
C LYS A 330 -0.51 -7.06 -26.80
N LEU A 331 0.57 -6.38 -26.39
CA LEU A 331 1.04 -5.19 -27.09
C LEU A 331 1.51 -5.54 -28.51
N LEU A 332 2.37 -6.55 -28.68
CA LEU A 332 2.85 -6.96 -29.98
C LEU A 332 1.77 -7.61 -30.86
N ALA A 333 0.77 -8.23 -30.23
CA ALA A 333 -0.39 -8.74 -30.99
C ALA A 333 -1.23 -7.62 -31.65
N LEU A 334 -1.17 -6.37 -31.16
CA LEU A 334 -1.78 -5.22 -31.83
C LEU A 334 -1.07 -4.85 -33.13
N ASP A 335 0.23 -5.19 -33.24
CA ASP A 335 1.05 -5.05 -34.46
C ASP A 335 1.04 -6.36 -35.31
N GLU A 336 0.11 -7.27 -34.98
CA GLU A 336 -0.03 -8.59 -35.62
C GLU A 336 1.22 -9.49 -35.51
N VAL A 337 2.04 -9.28 -34.45
CA VAL A 337 3.25 -10.05 -34.18
C VAL A 337 3.05 -10.92 -32.94
N LYS A 338 3.37 -12.21 -33.05
CA LYS A 338 3.34 -13.15 -31.96
C LYS A 338 4.64 -13.08 -31.16
N LEU A 339 4.55 -12.92 -29.85
CA LEU A 339 5.69 -12.95 -28.92
C LEU A 339 5.68 -14.25 -28.15
N ASP A 340 6.78 -15.00 -28.24
CA ASP A 340 7.00 -16.21 -27.48
C ASP A 340 8.34 -16.13 -26.70
N TYR A 341 8.50 -16.99 -25.69
CA TYR A 341 9.67 -17.05 -24.83
C TYR A 341 10.11 -18.52 -24.68
N GLU A 342 11.39 -18.77 -24.77
CA GLU A 342 11.96 -20.07 -24.40
C GLU A 342 12.01 -20.20 -22.86
N GLU A 343 11.79 -21.40 -22.31
CA GLU A 343 11.82 -21.62 -20.86
C GLU A 343 13.17 -21.19 -20.25
N ASP A 344 14.29 -21.52 -20.93
CA ASP A 344 15.64 -21.12 -20.49
C ASP A 344 15.83 -19.61 -20.43
N ALA A 345 15.15 -18.85 -21.31
CA ALA A 345 15.18 -17.38 -21.27
C ALA A 345 14.46 -16.86 -20.01
N LEU A 346 13.34 -17.49 -19.62
CA LEU A 346 12.62 -17.12 -18.41
C LEU A 346 13.44 -17.37 -17.15
N HIS A 347 14.13 -18.49 -17.09
CA HIS A 347 15.09 -18.80 -16.02
C HIS A 347 16.25 -17.80 -15.97
N ALA A 348 16.80 -17.41 -17.11
CA ALA A 348 17.85 -16.38 -17.16
C ALA A 348 17.36 -15.02 -16.64
N ILE A 349 16.12 -14.62 -16.95
CA ILE A 349 15.51 -13.39 -16.41
C ILE A 349 15.31 -13.50 -14.90
N ALA A 350 14.81 -14.66 -14.41
CA ALA A 350 14.59 -14.89 -12.99
C ALA A 350 15.91 -14.87 -12.19
N ALA A 351 16.96 -15.53 -12.72
CA ALA A 351 18.31 -15.52 -12.13
C ALA A 351 18.88 -14.09 -12.01
N LYS A 352 18.77 -13.27 -13.06
CA LYS A 352 19.18 -11.85 -13.01
C LYS A 352 18.41 -11.03 -11.97
N ALA A 353 17.13 -11.34 -11.75
CA ALA A 353 16.33 -10.67 -10.73
C ALA A 353 16.77 -11.04 -9.31
N LEU A 354 17.16 -12.30 -9.11
CA LEU A 354 17.72 -12.78 -7.84
C LEU A 354 19.08 -12.16 -7.55
N GLU A 355 20.00 -12.10 -8.53
CA GLU A 355 21.30 -11.45 -8.39
C GLU A 355 21.20 -9.97 -7.98
N LYS A 356 20.21 -9.26 -8.54
CA LYS A 356 19.95 -7.86 -8.20
C LYS A 356 19.26 -7.69 -6.83
N HIS A 357 18.89 -8.75 -6.13
CA HIS A 357 18.16 -8.77 -4.85
C HIS A 357 16.87 -7.93 -4.86
N THR A 358 16.24 -7.79 -6.02
CA THR A 358 15.05 -6.95 -6.22
C THR A 358 13.74 -7.72 -6.15
N GLY A 359 13.81 -9.06 -6.13
CA GLY A 359 12.65 -9.93 -6.15
C GLY A 359 11.76 -9.67 -7.37
N ALA A 360 10.46 -9.84 -7.22
CA ALA A 360 9.51 -9.64 -8.33
C ALA A 360 9.48 -8.18 -8.90
N ARG A 361 9.90 -7.18 -8.13
CA ARG A 361 9.99 -5.79 -8.62
C ARG A 361 11.01 -5.65 -9.76
N GLY A 362 12.10 -6.41 -9.70
CA GLY A 362 13.15 -6.38 -10.71
C GLY A 362 12.77 -6.99 -12.05
N LEU A 363 11.81 -7.92 -12.06
CA LEU A 363 11.41 -8.62 -13.28
C LEU A 363 10.93 -7.67 -14.38
N ARG A 364 10.15 -6.65 -13.99
CA ARG A 364 9.63 -5.69 -14.96
C ARG A 364 10.75 -4.85 -15.58
N ALA A 365 11.65 -4.32 -14.75
CA ALA A 365 12.75 -3.50 -15.22
C ALA A 365 13.71 -4.29 -16.14
N ILE A 366 13.96 -5.55 -15.79
CA ILE A 366 14.78 -6.44 -16.63
C ILE A 366 14.08 -6.68 -17.98
N LEU A 367 12.79 -7.02 -17.97
CA LEU A 367 12.05 -7.21 -19.22
C LEU A 367 11.97 -5.94 -20.06
N GLU A 368 11.75 -4.78 -19.47
CA GLU A 368 11.72 -3.50 -20.18
C GLU A 368 13.04 -3.22 -20.92
N GLU A 369 14.17 -3.57 -20.31
CA GLU A 369 15.49 -3.45 -20.92
C GLU A 369 15.60 -4.25 -22.24
N TYR A 370 15.14 -5.51 -22.24
CA TYR A 370 15.20 -6.37 -23.42
C TYR A 370 14.08 -6.11 -24.44
N MET A 371 12.92 -5.69 -23.96
CA MET A 371 11.79 -5.42 -24.84
C MET A 371 11.90 -4.09 -25.57
N LEU A 372 12.74 -3.15 -25.09
CA LEU A 372 12.86 -1.82 -25.68
C LEU A 372 13.21 -1.88 -27.15
N ASP A 373 14.27 -2.58 -27.51
CA ASP A 373 14.75 -2.68 -28.90
C ASP A 373 13.74 -3.43 -29.79
N ILE A 374 13.12 -4.48 -29.24
CA ILE A 374 12.10 -5.26 -29.94
C ILE A 374 10.88 -4.37 -30.27
N MET A 375 10.38 -3.64 -29.28
CA MET A 375 9.23 -2.75 -29.46
C MET A 375 9.52 -1.56 -30.38
N TYR A 376 10.80 -1.17 -30.50
CA TYR A 376 11.22 -0.10 -31.40
C TYR A 376 11.40 -0.57 -32.85
N GLU A 377 11.95 -1.77 -33.07
CA GLU A 377 12.28 -2.28 -34.42
C GLU A 377 11.11 -2.97 -35.10
N ILE A 378 10.27 -3.69 -34.35
CA ILE A 378 9.17 -4.48 -34.93
C ILE A 378 8.19 -3.67 -35.77
N PRO A 379 7.70 -2.49 -35.33
CA PRO A 379 6.73 -1.72 -36.12
C PRO A 379 7.27 -1.18 -37.45
N LYS A 380 8.60 -1.32 -37.70
CA LYS A 380 9.22 -0.87 -38.96
C LYS A 380 9.12 -1.89 -40.10
N ASP A 381 8.84 -3.15 -39.79
CA ASP A 381 8.87 -4.25 -40.74
C ASP A 381 7.62 -5.12 -40.65
N ASP A 382 6.67 -4.86 -41.53
CA ASP A 382 5.41 -5.60 -41.63
C ASP A 382 5.57 -7.08 -42.02
N SER A 383 6.77 -7.51 -42.43
CA SER A 383 7.07 -8.90 -42.78
C SER A 383 7.25 -9.80 -41.55
N ILE A 384 7.47 -9.23 -40.38
CA ILE A 384 7.67 -9.98 -39.14
C ILE A 384 6.34 -10.56 -38.65
N GLY A 385 6.33 -11.89 -38.39
CA GLY A 385 5.14 -12.59 -37.90
C GLY A 385 5.30 -13.08 -36.45
N GLN A 386 6.54 -13.39 -36.02
CA GLN A 386 6.77 -13.92 -34.68
C GLN A 386 8.17 -13.53 -34.18
N VAL A 387 8.26 -13.23 -32.90
CA VAL A 387 9.52 -13.00 -32.19
C VAL A 387 9.60 -13.98 -31.01
N ILE A 388 10.72 -14.67 -30.88
CA ILE A 388 10.99 -15.61 -29.81
C ILE A 388 12.20 -15.11 -29.03
N ILE A 389 11.99 -14.86 -27.74
CA ILE A 389 13.03 -14.47 -26.81
C ILE A 389 13.80 -15.71 -26.40
N THR A 390 15.11 -15.72 -26.70
CA THR A 390 16.03 -16.82 -26.40
C THR A 390 16.90 -16.50 -25.20
N ARG A 391 17.52 -17.52 -24.62
CA ARG A 391 18.48 -17.34 -23.52
C ARG A 391 19.67 -16.51 -23.94
N GLU A 392 20.21 -16.74 -25.15
CA GLU A 392 21.35 -16.02 -25.71
C GLU A 392 21.07 -14.51 -25.82
N TYR A 393 19.83 -14.15 -26.14
CA TYR A 393 19.43 -12.74 -26.18
C TYR A 393 19.48 -12.11 -24.78
N ILE A 394 18.96 -12.81 -23.76
CA ILE A 394 18.99 -12.33 -22.36
C ILE A 394 20.41 -12.24 -21.81
N GLU A 395 21.32 -13.18 -22.21
CA GLU A 395 22.72 -13.17 -21.80
C GLU A 395 23.59 -12.20 -22.64
N GLY A 396 23.06 -11.62 -23.71
CA GLY A 396 23.76 -10.69 -24.58
C GLY A 396 24.75 -11.36 -25.54
N THR A 397 24.65 -12.68 -25.74
CA THR A 397 25.50 -13.49 -26.62
C THR A 397 24.91 -13.70 -28.01
N GLY A 398 23.63 -13.35 -28.21
CA GLY A 398 22.89 -13.49 -29.45
C GLY A 398 21.73 -12.50 -29.56
N GLY A 399 20.90 -12.64 -30.63
CA GLY A 399 19.68 -11.87 -30.85
C GLY A 399 18.41 -12.68 -30.59
N PRO A 400 17.22 -12.01 -30.56
CA PRO A 400 15.95 -12.72 -30.54
C PRO A 400 15.79 -13.48 -31.87
N ARG A 401 15.05 -14.59 -31.84
CA ARG A 401 14.73 -15.33 -33.08
C ARG A 401 13.51 -14.69 -33.72
N ILE A 402 13.67 -14.19 -34.95
CA ILE A 402 12.61 -13.53 -35.70
C ILE A 402 12.15 -14.46 -36.81
N LEU A 403 10.84 -14.68 -36.93
CA LEU A 403 10.22 -15.45 -38.01
C LEU A 403 9.34 -14.52 -38.82
N LEU A 404 9.46 -14.63 -40.14
CA LEU A 404 8.64 -13.85 -41.07
C LEU A 404 7.24 -14.44 -41.23
N ARG A 405 6.27 -13.62 -41.63
CA ARG A 405 4.90 -14.09 -41.87
C ARG A 405 4.90 -15.17 -42.95
N GLY A 406 4.25 -16.31 -42.65
CA GLY A 406 4.21 -17.47 -43.52
C GLY A 406 5.34 -18.50 -43.34
N GLN A 407 6.28 -18.26 -42.47
CA GLN A 407 7.23 -19.30 -42.03
C GLN A 407 6.61 -20.09 -40.87
N GLU A 408 6.18 -21.30 -41.12
CA GLU A 408 5.81 -22.22 -40.06
C GLU A 408 7.08 -22.78 -39.38
N ILE A 409 7.08 -22.83 -38.03
CA ILE A 409 8.13 -23.58 -37.28
C ILE A 409 7.95 -25.05 -37.67
N PRO A 410 8.96 -25.72 -38.25
CA PRO A 410 8.85 -27.15 -38.43
C PRO A 410 8.67 -27.80 -37.03
N LEU A 411 7.52 -28.45 -36.81
CA LEU A 411 7.28 -29.28 -35.64
C LEU A 411 8.40 -30.38 -35.68
N ILE A 412 9.45 -30.13 -34.88
CA ILE A 412 10.45 -31.17 -34.60
C ILE A 412 9.69 -32.26 -33.88
N GLY A 413 9.59 -33.40 -34.56
CA GLY A 413 8.72 -34.50 -34.24
C GLY A 413 8.87 -34.95 -32.79
N MET A 414 7.75 -35.26 -32.17
CA MET A 414 7.66 -36.25 -31.12
C MET A 414 8.16 -37.58 -31.73
N ALA A 415 9.44 -37.85 -31.55
CA ALA A 415 9.98 -39.17 -31.77
C ALA A 415 9.54 -40.02 -30.60
N GLN A 416 8.89 -41.12 -30.90
CA GLN A 416 8.30 -42.23 -30.17
C GLN A 416 9.03 -42.65 -28.91
#